data_166045d9e1ff79a18daed7c6c181c42b
#
_entry.id   166045d9e1ff79a18daed7c6c181c42b
#
_cell.length_a   1.000
_cell.length_b   1.000
_cell.length_c   1.000
_cell.angle_alpha   90.00
_cell.angle_beta   90.00
_cell.angle_gamma   90.00
#
_symmetry.space_group_name_H-M   'P 1'
#
loop_
_entity.id
_entity.type
_entity.pdbx_description
1 polymer ?
#
loop_
_entity_poly.entity_id
_entity_poly.type
_entity_poly.pdbx_seq_one_letter_code
_entity_poly.pdbx_strand_id
1 'polypeptide(L)' 'MSRSKLVCNLGLADFFTLPDSGEVWRKKGGYKTYYVKDGKRVAGYDCESLYDSDKHIWLPANERVDLIDK' A
#
# COMPACT_ATOMS: atom_id res chain seq x y z
N MET A 1 19.72 -3.49 3.39
CA MET A 1 19.14 -3.61 2.04
C MET A 1 17.63 -3.45 2.13
N SER A 2 17.10 -2.61 1.28
CA SER A 2 15.64 -2.46 1.21
C SER A 2 15.06 -3.65 0.48
N ARG A 3 13.91 -4.12 0.98
CA ARG A 3 13.14 -5.16 0.31
C ARG A 3 11.96 -4.50 -0.35
N SER A 4 11.80 -4.71 -1.63
CA SER A 4 10.63 -4.20 -2.32
C SER A 4 9.68 -5.34 -2.61
N LYS A 5 8.39 -5.05 -2.49
CA LYS A 5 7.32 -5.99 -2.83
C LYS A 5 6.19 -5.24 -3.50
N LEU A 6 5.40 -5.98 -4.24
CA LEU A 6 4.14 -5.44 -4.75
C LEU A 6 3.11 -5.40 -3.63
N VAL A 7 2.25 -4.39 -3.66
CA VAL A 7 1.23 -4.22 -2.62
C VAL A 7 0.34 -5.48 -2.50
N CYS A 8 0.03 -6.12 -3.61
CA CYS A 8 -0.79 -7.32 -3.59
C CYS A 8 -0.14 -8.51 -2.88
N ASN A 9 1.18 -8.47 -2.70
CA ASN A 9 1.92 -9.54 -2.02
C ASN A 9 2.16 -9.25 -0.54
N LEU A 10 1.66 -8.13 -0.03
CA LEU A 10 1.82 -7.77 1.38
C LEU A 10 0.76 -8.44 2.22
N GLY A 11 1.14 -8.84 3.44
CA GLY A 11 0.18 -9.25 4.46
C GLY A 11 -0.37 -8.05 5.21
N LEU A 12 -1.44 -8.27 5.98
CA LEU A 12 -2.06 -7.19 6.75
C LEU A 12 -1.18 -6.66 7.87
N ALA A 13 -0.23 -7.48 8.33
CA ALA A 13 0.70 -7.10 9.39
C ALA A 13 1.99 -6.47 8.86
N ASP A 14 2.13 -6.38 7.55
CA ASP A 14 3.35 -5.83 6.95
C ASP A 14 3.28 -4.31 6.90
N PHE A 15 4.36 -3.68 7.33
CA PHE A 15 4.53 -2.24 7.23
C PHE A 15 5.45 -1.92 6.07
N PHE A 16 5.19 -0.82 5.41
CA PHE A 16 5.97 -0.44 4.24
C PHE A 16 6.07 1.08 4.12
N THR A 17 7.04 1.52 3.32
CA THR A 17 7.17 2.93 2.95
C THR A 17 7.04 3.06 1.45
N LEU A 18 6.60 4.24 1.01
CA LEU A 18 6.60 4.58 -0.40
C LEU A 18 7.98 5.11 -0.79
N PRO A 19 8.43 4.89 -2.03
CA PRO A 19 9.75 5.35 -2.44
C PRO A 19 9.98 6.85 -2.28
N ASP A 20 8.90 7.63 -2.41
CA ASP A 20 9.01 9.10 -2.35
C ASP A 20 8.65 9.67 -0.99
N SER A 21 8.35 8.84 -0.01
CA SER A 21 7.85 9.30 1.27
C SER A 21 8.49 8.49 2.40
N GLY A 22 8.80 9.16 3.49
CA GLY A 22 9.29 8.48 4.69
C GLY A 22 8.19 7.98 5.60
N GLU A 23 6.93 8.17 5.22
CA GLU A 23 5.82 7.72 6.05
C GLU A 23 5.65 6.21 5.97
N VAL A 24 5.26 5.63 7.11
CA VAL A 24 5.03 4.20 7.22
C VAL A 24 3.54 3.93 7.04
N TRP A 25 3.24 2.96 6.19
CA TRP A 25 1.88 2.58 5.85
C TRP A 25 1.65 1.10 6.06
N ARG A 26 0.39 0.71 6.16
CA ARG A 26 -0.01 -0.68 6.15
C ARG A 26 -1.33 -0.81 5.40
N LYS A 27 -1.63 -2.01 4.91
CA LYS A 27 -2.93 -2.25 4.30
C LYS A 27 -4.02 -2.15 5.37
N LYS A 28 -5.08 -1.45 5.04
CA LYS A 28 -6.22 -1.28 5.95
C LYS A 28 -7.04 -2.56 6.04
N GLY A 29 -7.06 -3.35 4.97
CA GLY A 29 -7.78 -4.61 4.96
C GLY A 29 -7.35 -5.45 3.77
N GLY A 30 -7.78 -6.71 3.75
CA GLY A 30 -7.43 -7.64 2.69
C GLY A 30 -8.31 -7.53 1.45
N TYR A 31 -9.21 -6.57 1.39
CA TYR A 31 -10.14 -6.44 0.30
C TYR A 31 -9.57 -5.61 -0.83
N LYS A 32 -9.70 -6.12 -2.04
CA LYS A 32 -9.38 -5.34 -3.23
C LYS A 32 -10.45 -4.30 -3.45
N THR A 33 -10.01 -3.09 -3.73
CA THR A 33 -10.90 -2.02 -4.17
C THR A 33 -10.54 -1.67 -5.60
N TYR A 34 -11.49 -1.05 -6.30
CA TYR A 34 -11.31 -0.79 -7.73
C TYR A 34 -11.61 0.67 -8.03
N TYR A 35 -10.75 1.24 -8.86
CA TYR A 35 -10.98 2.57 -9.39
C TYR A 35 -11.00 2.49 -10.91
N VAL A 36 -11.77 3.35 -11.53
CA VAL A 36 -11.78 3.50 -12.97
C VAL A 36 -10.79 4.58 -13.33
N LYS A 37 -9.79 4.22 -14.12
CA LYS A 37 -8.78 5.15 -14.61
C LYS A 37 -8.64 4.96 -16.10
N ASP A 38 -8.84 6.04 -16.86
CA ASP A 38 -8.76 6.01 -18.34
C ASP A 38 -9.65 4.93 -18.93
N GLY A 39 -10.85 4.78 -18.39
CA GLY A 39 -11.80 3.77 -18.85
C GLY A 39 -11.48 2.35 -18.44
N LYS A 40 -10.45 2.15 -17.64
CA LYS A 40 -10.04 0.82 -17.20
C LYS A 40 -10.22 0.68 -15.70
N ARG A 41 -10.60 -0.52 -15.30
CA ARG A 41 -10.78 -0.87 -13.90
C ARG A 41 -9.44 -1.32 -13.32
N VAL A 42 -8.97 -0.61 -12.31
CA VAL A 42 -7.67 -0.91 -11.67
C VAL A 42 -7.93 -1.40 -10.27
N ALA A 43 -7.41 -2.59 -9.96
CA ALA A 43 -7.50 -3.16 -8.62
C ALA A 43 -6.41 -2.59 -7.73
N GLY A 44 -6.74 -2.38 -6.47
CA GLY A 44 -5.77 -1.89 -5.50
C GLY A 44 -6.25 -2.11 -4.07
N TYR A 45 -5.56 -1.50 -3.15
CA TYR A 45 -5.83 -1.68 -1.71
C TYR A 45 -5.82 -0.34 -1.02
N ASP A 46 -6.72 -0.18 -0.07
CA ASP A 46 -6.69 0.96 0.85
C ASP A 46 -5.64 0.72 1.92
N CYS A 47 -4.85 1.73 2.16
CA CYS A 47 -3.79 1.69 3.16
C CYS A 47 -3.97 2.84 4.13
N GLU A 48 -3.46 2.66 5.34
CA GLU A 48 -3.53 3.71 6.36
C GLU A 48 -2.15 3.99 6.91
N SER A 49 -1.94 5.23 7.36
CA SER A 49 -0.68 5.61 7.98
C SER A 49 -0.56 4.97 9.35
N LEU A 50 0.63 4.50 9.69
CA LEU A 50 0.89 3.93 11.01
C LEU A 50 0.80 4.98 12.11
N TYR A 51 1.17 6.22 11.81
CA TYR A 51 1.26 7.28 12.81
C TYR A 51 0.06 8.23 12.82
N ASP A 52 -0.79 8.15 11.82
CA ASP A 52 -1.94 9.04 11.71
C ASP A 52 -3.11 8.26 11.12
N SER A 53 -4.03 7.84 11.98
CA SER A 53 -5.18 7.03 11.58
C SER A 53 -6.14 7.77 10.65
N ASP A 54 -6.04 9.09 10.56
CA ASP A 54 -6.87 9.88 9.66
C ASP A 54 -6.30 9.97 8.25
N LYS A 55 -5.07 9.51 8.06
CA LYS A 55 -4.44 9.51 6.75
C LYS A 55 -4.64 8.17 6.08
N HIS A 56 -5.21 8.20 4.90
CA HIS A 56 -5.45 7.01 4.08
C HIS A 56 -4.95 7.26 2.67
N ILE A 57 -4.51 6.21 2.03
CA ILE A 57 -4.06 6.27 0.64
C ILE A 57 -4.50 4.99 -0.05
N TRP A 58 -4.87 5.10 -1.32
CA TRP A 58 -5.15 3.94 -2.15
C TRP A 58 -3.94 3.68 -3.04
N LEU A 59 -3.51 2.43 -3.10
CA LEU A 59 -2.39 2.03 -3.94
C LEU A 59 -2.81 0.92 -4.88
N PRO A 60 -2.40 0.99 -6.16
CA PRO A 60 -2.65 -0.11 -7.09
C PRO A 60 -2.00 -1.40 -6.59
N ALA A 61 -2.62 -2.53 -6.91
CA ALA A 61 -2.12 -3.83 -6.47
C ALA A 61 -0.69 -4.11 -6.96
N ASN A 62 -0.33 -3.55 -8.11
CA ASN A 62 1.00 -3.75 -8.69
C ASN A 62 1.98 -2.62 -8.34
N GLU A 63 1.63 -1.77 -7.39
CA GLU A 63 2.54 -0.73 -6.92
C GLU A 63 3.66 -1.36 -6.11
N ARG A 64 4.91 -0.93 -6.38
CA ARG A 64 6.07 -1.44 -5.65
C ARG A 64 6.36 -0.55 -4.47
N VAL A 65 6.51 -1.16 -3.32
CA VAL A 65 6.77 -0.45 -2.06
C VAL A 65 7.96 -1.10 -1.35
N ASP A 66 8.52 -0.39 -0.39
CA ASP A 66 9.66 -0.88 0.39
C ASP A 66 9.18 -1.43 1.72
N LEU A 67 9.48 -2.69 1.98
CA LEU A 67 9.15 -3.33 3.24
C LEU A 67 10.05 -2.83 4.36
N ILE A 68 9.45 -2.63 5.52
CA ILE A 68 10.21 -2.27 6.72
C ILE A 68 10.49 -3.54 7.49
N ASP A 69 11.77 -3.78 7.73
CA ASP A 69 12.21 -4.87 8.60
C ASP A 69 12.21 -4.39 10.03
N LYS A 70 11.62 -5.17 10.88
CA LYS A 70 11.70 -4.94 12.32
C LYS A 70 12.76 -5.80 12.94
#